data_b2c2a0e9773375c9cd30010437c24ea0
#
_entry.id   b2c2a0e9773375c9cd30010437c24ea0
#
_cell.length_a   1.000
_cell.length_b   1.000
_cell.length_c   1.000
_cell.angle_alpha   90.00
_cell.angle_beta   90.00
_cell.angle_gamma   90.00
#
_symmetry.space_group_name_H-M   'P 1'
#
loop_
_entity.id
_entity.type
_entity.pdbx_description
1 polymer ?
#
loop_
_entity_poly.entity_id
_entity_poly.type
_entity_poly.pdbx_seq_one_letter_code
_entity_poly.pdbx_strand_id
1 'polypeptide(L)'
;MAIIATKGTLDWAYPPFILSSTAAALDYDVEIFFTFYGLKLLEKNLDLQVSPLGNPGMPMPIPIPVLVQALPGVQSFVTSMMKKKIEEKGVAPLEELRELCLEADVKFIACQMTVDLFEMDINTFIDEATYAGAAAFFEFAGDSDISLYI
;
A
#
# COMPACT_ATOMS: atom_id res chain seq x y z
N MET A 1 0.79 7.59 15.30
CA MET A 1 0.77 6.18 14.84
C MET A 1 1.77 6.00 13.71
N ALA A 2 2.60 4.97 13.75
CA ALA A 2 3.57 4.65 12.72
C ALA A 2 3.19 3.36 11.97
N ILE A 3 3.27 3.36 10.64
CA ILE A 3 3.01 2.18 9.80
C ILE A 3 4.21 1.92 8.90
N ILE A 4 4.63 0.65 8.78
CA ILE A 4 5.54 0.19 7.73
C ILE A 4 4.72 -0.55 6.68
N ALA A 5 4.69 -0.03 5.45
CA ALA A 5 4.04 -0.64 4.30
C ALA A 5 5.07 -1.27 3.38
N THR A 6 5.00 -2.60 3.17
CA THR A 6 6.04 -3.36 2.45
C THR A 6 5.57 -4.00 1.15
N LYS A 7 4.26 -4.02 0.89
CA LYS A 7 3.66 -4.73 -0.25
C LYS A 7 2.95 -3.78 -1.20
N GLY A 8 3.11 -4.02 -2.50
CA GLY A 8 2.58 -3.19 -3.57
C GLY A 8 1.51 -3.90 -4.41
N THR A 9 0.65 -4.71 -3.79
CA THR A 9 -0.48 -5.35 -4.45
C THR A 9 -1.80 -4.75 -3.98
N LEU A 10 -2.85 -4.82 -4.78
CA LEU A 10 -4.13 -4.18 -4.53
C LEU A 10 -4.74 -4.57 -3.18
N ASP A 11 -4.70 -5.85 -2.84
CA ASP A 11 -5.24 -6.40 -1.58
C ASP A 11 -4.46 -5.93 -0.34
N TRP A 12 -3.17 -5.62 -0.47
CA TRP A 12 -2.33 -5.12 0.61
C TRP A 12 -2.23 -3.60 0.65
N ALA A 13 -2.69 -2.92 -0.39
CA ALA A 13 -2.68 -1.46 -0.46
C ALA A 13 -3.75 -0.80 0.41
N TYR A 14 -4.89 -1.45 0.59
CA TYR A 14 -6.01 -0.91 1.35
C TYR A 14 -5.72 -0.73 2.85
N PRO A 15 -5.16 -1.72 3.59
CA PRO A 15 -4.96 -1.61 5.03
C PRO A 15 -4.19 -0.37 5.48
N PRO A 16 -3.00 -0.02 4.91
CA PRO A 16 -2.28 1.16 5.38
C PRO A 16 -3.08 2.45 5.20
N PHE A 17 -3.77 2.65 4.08
CA PHE A 17 -4.52 3.88 3.85
C PHE A 17 -5.81 3.94 4.68
N ILE A 18 -6.56 2.83 4.83
CA ILE A 18 -7.76 2.78 5.68
C ILE A 18 -7.39 3.09 7.14
N LEU A 19 -6.34 2.45 7.65
CA LEU A 19 -5.92 2.65 9.04
C LEU A 19 -5.40 4.06 9.27
N SER A 20 -4.63 4.60 8.33
CA SER A 20 -4.06 5.94 8.44
C SER A 20 -5.12 7.03 8.36
N SER A 21 -6.04 6.98 7.38
CA SER A 21 -7.11 7.95 7.26
C SER A 21 -8.05 7.91 8.48
N THR A 22 -8.34 6.72 9.00
CA THR A 22 -9.15 6.56 10.21
C THR A 22 -8.44 7.10 11.44
N ALA A 23 -7.15 6.82 11.61
CA ALA A 23 -6.39 7.33 12.76
C ALA A 23 -6.26 8.86 12.70
N ALA A 24 -5.97 9.43 11.52
CA ALA A 24 -5.92 10.88 11.35
C ALA A 24 -7.28 11.54 11.66
N ALA A 25 -8.39 10.93 11.27
CA ALA A 25 -9.74 11.38 11.63
C ALA A 25 -10.04 11.31 13.15
N LEU A 26 -9.24 10.57 13.90
CA LEU A 26 -9.26 10.50 15.38
C LEU A 26 -8.18 11.35 16.04
N ASP A 27 -7.65 12.34 15.32
CA ASP A 27 -6.61 13.28 15.78
C ASP A 27 -5.25 12.62 16.14
N TYR A 28 -4.93 11.46 15.54
CA TYR A 28 -3.58 10.90 15.64
C TYR A 28 -2.65 11.55 14.62
N ASP A 29 -1.43 11.87 15.04
CA ASP A 29 -0.32 12.08 14.11
C ASP A 29 0.06 10.74 13.46
N VAL A 30 0.06 10.68 12.13
CA VAL A 30 0.29 9.43 11.39
C VAL A 30 1.42 9.57 10.38
N GLU A 31 2.29 8.57 10.37
CA GLU A 31 3.35 8.42 9.39
C GLU A 31 3.35 7.02 8.78
N ILE A 32 3.46 6.93 7.46
CA ILE A 32 3.63 5.67 6.73
C ILE A 32 5.01 5.64 6.09
N PHE A 33 5.81 4.65 6.47
CA PHE A 33 7.10 4.35 5.87
C PHE A 33 6.94 3.27 4.81
N PHE A 34 7.06 3.66 3.55
CA PHE A 34 6.95 2.75 2.40
C PHE A 34 8.32 2.18 2.06
N THR A 35 8.44 0.87 2.05
CA THR A 35 9.70 0.20 1.72
C THR A 35 9.46 -1.02 0.82
N PHE A 36 10.49 -1.49 0.13
CA PHE A 36 10.42 -2.57 -0.85
C PHE A 36 9.29 -2.35 -1.86
N TYR A 37 8.42 -3.34 -2.05
CA TYR A 37 7.30 -3.25 -3.01
C TYR A 37 6.20 -2.27 -2.56
N GLY A 38 6.18 -1.88 -1.28
CA GLY A 38 5.29 -0.84 -0.77
C GLY A 38 5.48 0.52 -1.45
N LEU A 39 6.68 0.79 -2.03
CA LEU A 39 6.93 2.01 -2.81
C LEU A 39 5.98 2.17 -4.00
N LYS A 40 5.43 1.08 -4.55
CA LYS A 40 4.41 1.16 -5.61
C LYS A 40 3.15 1.92 -5.20
N LEU A 41 2.86 2.01 -3.90
CA LEU A 41 1.71 2.75 -3.39
C LEU A 41 1.90 4.27 -3.48
N LEU A 42 3.13 4.71 -3.73
CA LEU A 42 3.49 6.12 -3.96
C LEU A 42 3.49 6.51 -5.44
N GLU A 43 3.35 5.56 -6.36
CA GLU A 43 3.31 5.88 -7.80
C GLU A 43 2.09 6.76 -8.12
N LYS A 44 2.25 7.75 -9.02
CA LYS A 44 1.17 8.64 -9.48
C LYS A 44 0.02 7.85 -10.09
N ASN A 45 0.33 6.77 -10.79
CA ASN A 45 -0.66 5.86 -11.38
C ASN A 45 -0.68 4.53 -10.60
N LEU A 46 -1.74 4.30 -9.84
CA LEU A 46 -1.92 3.09 -9.04
C LEU A 46 -2.49 1.93 -9.87
N ASP A 47 -1.75 1.47 -10.87
CA ASP A 47 -2.15 0.25 -11.62
C ASP A 47 -1.74 -1.03 -10.88
N LEU A 48 -2.35 -1.25 -9.71
CA LEU A 48 -2.05 -2.38 -8.85
C LEU A 48 -2.89 -3.61 -9.22
N GLN A 49 -2.22 -4.76 -9.22
CA GLN A 49 -2.87 -6.06 -9.34
C GLN A 49 -2.98 -6.73 -7.96
N VAL A 50 -3.95 -7.65 -7.82
CA VAL A 50 -4.04 -8.50 -6.63
C VAL A 50 -2.80 -9.37 -6.47
N SER A 51 -2.53 -9.81 -5.25
CA SER A 51 -1.49 -10.81 -4.98
C SER A 51 -1.69 -12.06 -5.82
N PRO A 52 -0.60 -12.80 -6.15
CA PRO A 52 -0.71 -14.07 -6.85
C PRO A 52 -1.73 -15.00 -6.17
N LEU A 53 -2.60 -15.59 -6.96
CA LEU A 53 -3.61 -16.54 -6.47
C LEU A 53 -2.91 -17.73 -5.80
N GLY A 54 -3.45 -18.23 -4.69
CA GLY A 54 -2.82 -19.28 -3.91
C GLY A 54 -1.77 -18.80 -2.90
N ASN A 55 -1.57 -17.49 -2.76
CA ASN A 55 -0.86 -16.94 -1.61
C ASN A 55 -1.60 -17.38 -0.33
N PRO A 56 -0.88 -17.91 0.69
CA PRO A 56 -1.49 -18.27 1.98
C PRO A 56 -2.25 -17.14 2.66
N GLY A 57 -1.89 -15.88 2.39
CA GLY A 57 -2.59 -14.69 2.88
C GLY A 57 -3.92 -14.39 2.18
N MET A 58 -4.25 -15.11 1.08
CA MET A 58 -5.49 -14.93 0.32
C MET A 58 -6.14 -16.30 0.05
N PRO A 59 -6.76 -16.94 1.07
CA PRO A 59 -7.36 -18.24 0.91
C PRO A 59 -8.56 -18.17 -0.03
N MET A 60 -8.54 -18.97 -1.09
CA MET A 60 -9.66 -19.12 -2.01
C MET A 60 -10.56 -20.26 -1.58
N PRO A 61 -11.89 -20.15 -1.79
CA PRO A 61 -12.84 -21.23 -1.47
C PRO A 61 -12.55 -22.53 -2.23
N ILE A 62 -11.90 -22.42 -3.39
CA ILE A 62 -11.47 -23.55 -4.21
C ILE A 62 -9.97 -23.41 -4.46
N PRO A 63 -9.15 -24.44 -4.16
CA PRO A 63 -7.73 -24.41 -4.45
C PRO A 63 -7.49 -24.23 -5.95
N ILE A 64 -6.80 -23.16 -6.33
CA ILE A 64 -6.44 -22.91 -7.73
C ILE A 64 -5.05 -23.52 -7.96
N PRO A 65 -4.90 -24.50 -8.87
CA PRO A 65 -3.61 -25.07 -9.19
C PRO A 65 -2.62 -23.99 -9.67
N VAL A 66 -1.36 -24.07 -9.25
CA VAL A 66 -0.30 -23.11 -9.62
C VAL A 66 -0.19 -22.94 -11.14
N LEU A 67 -0.43 -24.02 -11.89
CA LEU A 67 -0.40 -24.00 -13.35
C LEU A 67 -1.46 -23.06 -13.96
N VAL A 68 -2.64 -22.96 -13.34
CA VAL A 68 -3.73 -22.05 -13.80
C VAL A 68 -3.35 -20.60 -13.50
N GLN A 69 -2.66 -20.36 -12.38
CA GLN A 69 -2.21 -19.02 -12.00
C GLN A 69 -1.15 -18.47 -12.96
N ALA A 70 -0.35 -19.36 -13.57
CA ALA A 70 0.69 -18.99 -14.54
C ALA A 70 0.12 -18.63 -15.93
N LEU A 71 -1.18 -18.82 -16.18
CA LEU A 71 -1.80 -18.48 -17.46
C LEU A 71 -1.89 -16.94 -17.61
N PRO A 72 -1.52 -16.41 -18.78
CA PRO A 72 -1.63 -14.98 -19.06
C PRO A 72 -3.09 -14.48 -18.89
N GLY A 73 -3.27 -13.36 -18.23
CA GLY A 73 -4.57 -12.71 -18.04
C GLY A 73 -5.38 -13.17 -16.82
N VAL A 74 -5.05 -14.29 -16.17
CA VAL A 74 -5.79 -14.78 -14.99
C VAL A 74 -5.69 -13.76 -13.84
N GLN A 75 -4.52 -13.24 -13.57
CA GLN A 75 -4.32 -12.23 -12.52
C GLN A 75 -5.08 -10.93 -12.81
N SER A 76 -5.04 -10.45 -14.06
CA SER A 76 -5.78 -9.26 -14.46
C SER A 76 -7.30 -9.45 -14.37
N PHE A 77 -7.81 -10.64 -14.72
CA PHE A 77 -9.21 -10.97 -14.57
C PHE A 77 -9.66 -10.94 -13.10
N VAL A 78 -8.89 -11.57 -12.21
CA VAL A 78 -9.19 -11.56 -10.76
C VAL A 78 -9.07 -10.15 -10.18
N THR A 79 -8.10 -9.37 -10.63
CA THR A 79 -7.97 -7.95 -10.25
C THR A 79 -9.22 -7.15 -10.63
N SER A 80 -9.72 -7.33 -11.86
CA SER A 80 -10.95 -6.68 -12.31
C SER A 80 -12.16 -7.09 -11.48
N MET A 81 -12.29 -8.39 -11.16
CA MET A 81 -13.35 -8.86 -10.26
C MET A 81 -13.26 -8.25 -8.86
N MET A 82 -12.04 -8.13 -8.31
CA MET A 82 -11.82 -7.52 -7.00
C MET A 82 -12.20 -6.03 -7.03
N LYS A 83 -11.72 -5.28 -8.01
CA LYS A 83 -12.05 -3.84 -8.18
C LYS A 83 -13.57 -3.64 -8.27
N LYS A 84 -14.25 -4.45 -9.09
CA LYS A 84 -15.72 -4.40 -9.21
C LYS A 84 -16.43 -4.69 -7.88
N LYS A 85 -15.97 -5.69 -7.13
CA LYS A 85 -16.56 -6.02 -5.82
C LYS A 85 -16.35 -4.91 -4.79
N ILE A 86 -15.20 -4.26 -4.80
CA ILE A 86 -14.89 -3.10 -3.97
C ILE A 86 -15.88 -1.97 -4.26
N GLU A 87 -16.08 -1.64 -5.54
CA GLU A 87 -17.03 -0.63 -6.00
C GLU A 87 -18.48 -0.97 -5.63
N GLU A 88 -18.93 -2.22 -5.90
CA GLU A 88 -20.29 -2.68 -5.55
C GLU A 88 -20.57 -2.63 -4.04
N LYS A 89 -19.55 -2.70 -3.20
CA LYS A 89 -19.68 -2.59 -1.73
C LYS A 89 -19.54 -1.17 -1.21
N GLY A 90 -19.34 -0.20 -2.09
CA GLY A 90 -19.18 1.21 -1.71
C GLY A 90 -17.88 1.48 -0.94
N VAL A 91 -16.86 0.66 -1.14
CA VAL A 91 -15.52 0.95 -0.60
C VAL A 91 -14.86 1.97 -1.51
N ALA A 92 -14.29 3.02 -0.93
CA ALA A 92 -13.63 4.08 -1.67
C ALA A 92 -12.49 3.52 -2.54
N PRO A 93 -12.27 4.06 -3.76
CA PRO A 93 -11.10 3.74 -4.56
C PRO A 93 -9.80 4.02 -3.79
N LEU A 94 -8.75 3.29 -4.15
CA LEU A 94 -7.46 3.40 -3.45
C LEU A 94 -6.85 4.79 -3.58
N GLU A 95 -7.01 5.40 -4.74
CA GLU A 95 -6.59 6.77 -5.04
C GLU A 95 -7.26 7.76 -4.10
N GLU A 96 -8.57 7.65 -3.91
CA GLU A 96 -9.34 8.50 -2.99
C GLU A 96 -8.89 8.31 -1.53
N LEU A 97 -8.66 7.07 -1.09
CA LEU A 97 -8.15 6.80 0.26
C LEU A 97 -6.75 7.42 0.48
N ARG A 98 -5.90 7.38 -0.54
CA ARG A 98 -4.58 8.03 -0.50
C ARG A 98 -4.70 9.54 -0.41
N GLU A 99 -5.58 10.15 -1.20
CA GLU A 99 -5.86 11.59 -1.15
C GLU A 99 -6.40 12.00 0.22
N LEU A 100 -7.34 11.25 0.79
CA LEU A 100 -7.85 11.48 2.14
C LEU A 100 -6.74 11.43 3.21
N CYS A 101 -5.76 10.53 3.06
CA CYS A 101 -4.61 10.52 3.95
C CYS A 101 -3.78 11.81 3.82
N LEU A 102 -3.51 12.26 2.58
CA LEU A 102 -2.74 13.48 2.33
C LEU A 102 -3.46 14.73 2.83
N GLU A 103 -4.77 14.83 2.59
CA GLU A 103 -5.61 15.94 3.10
C GLU A 103 -5.66 15.99 4.63
N ALA A 104 -5.48 14.84 5.28
CA ALA A 104 -5.42 14.71 6.74
C ALA A 104 -3.99 14.79 7.31
N ASP A 105 -3.03 15.35 6.55
CA ASP A 105 -1.63 15.54 6.94
C ASP A 105 -0.87 14.25 7.32
N VAL A 106 -1.32 13.08 6.84
CA VAL A 106 -0.56 11.83 6.99
C VAL A 106 0.75 11.93 6.22
N LYS A 107 1.87 11.71 6.88
CA LYS A 107 3.19 11.80 6.27
C LYS A 107 3.52 10.52 5.52
N PHE A 108 3.93 10.67 4.26
CA PHE A 108 4.37 9.58 3.40
C PHE A 108 5.88 9.62 3.22
N ILE A 109 6.56 8.58 3.70
CA ILE A 109 8.02 8.46 3.61
C ILE A 109 8.41 7.29 2.73
N ALA A 110 9.10 7.57 1.65
CA ALA A 110 9.72 6.59 0.78
C ALA A 110 11.09 6.19 1.35
N CYS A 111 11.33 4.89 1.49
CA CYS A 111 12.64 4.38 1.91
C CYS A 111 13.69 4.63 0.83
N GLN A 112 14.59 5.60 1.06
CA GLN A 112 15.65 5.98 0.12
C GLN A 112 16.51 4.78 -0.30
N MET A 113 16.89 3.92 0.66
CA MET A 113 17.68 2.73 0.35
C MET A 113 16.98 1.80 -0.66
N THR A 114 15.66 1.67 -0.57
CA THR A 114 14.90 0.82 -1.51
C THR A 114 14.76 1.48 -2.87
N VAL A 115 14.57 2.79 -2.91
CA VAL A 115 14.56 3.56 -4.17
C VAL A 115 15.87 3.36 -4.92
N ASP A 116 17.00 3.49 -4.22
CA ASP A 116 18.33 3.31 -4.78
C ASP A 116 18.58 1.85 -5.21
N LEU A 117 18.16 0.87 -4.37
CA LEU A 117 18.34 -0.57 -4.63
C LEU A 117 17.60 -1.03 -5.89
N PHE A 118 16.40 -0.52 -6.11
CA PHE A 118 15.58 -0.90 -7.26
C PHE A 118 15.72 0.08 -8.44
N GLU A 119 16.61 1.08 -8.33
CA GLU A 119 16.83 2.11 -9.36
C GLU A 119 15.50 2.72 -9.82
N MET A 120 14.59 3.00 -8.86
CA MET A 120 13.25 3.52 -9.17
C MET A 120 13.31 4.98 -9.62
N ASP A 121 12.56 5.31 -10.67
CA ASP A 121 12.43 6.69 -11.11
C ASP A 121 11.52 7.47 -10.16
N ILE A 122 12.12 8.38 -9.38
CA ILE A 122 11.41 9.21 -8.41
C ILE A 122 10.35 10.12 -9.05
N ASN A 123 10.45 10.43 -10.34
CA ASN A 123 9.44 11.23 -11.04
C ASN A 123 8.10 10.50 -11.22
N THR A 124 8.10 9.18 -11.04
CA THR A 124 6.87 8.37 -11.08
C THR A 124 6.07 8.45 -9.79
N PHE A 125 6.68 8.91 -8.70
CA PHE A 125 6.03 9.03 -7.40
C PHE A 125 5.28 10.36 -7.26
N ILE A 126 4.30 10.37 -6.35
CA ILE A 126 3.58 11.59 -5.97
C ILE A 126 4.54 12.61 -5.36
N ASP A 127 4.25 13.88 -5.54
CA ASP A 127 5.15 14.98 -5.13
C ASP A 127 5.15 15.16 -3.59
N GLU A 128 4.14 14.68 -2.90
CA GLU A 128 3.98 14.71 -1.43
C GLU A 128 4.86 13.67 -0.70
N ALA A 129 5.42 12.69 -1.43
CA ALA A 129 6.30 11.70 -0.84
C ALA A 129 7.65 12.33 -0.45
N THR A 130 8.06 12.15 0.80
CA THR A 130 9.40 12.52 1.27
C THR A 130 10.31 11.29 1.27
N TYR A 131 11.62 11.53 1.20
CA TYR A 131 12.60 10.44 1.10
C TYR A 131 13.47 10.41 2.34
N ALA A 132 13.51 9.27 3.03
CA ALA A 132 14.33 9.13 4.24
C ALA A 132 14.79 7.69 4.45
N GLY A 133 15.76 7.52 5.33
CA GLY A 133 16.22 6.22 5.80
C GLY A 133 15.45 5.72 7.02
N ALA A 134 15.75 4.49 7.46
CA ALA A 134 15.12 3.88 8.63
C ALA A 134 15.29 4.71 9.93
N ALA A 135 16.35 5.52 10.05
CA ALA A 135 16.56 6.38 11.22
C ALA A 135 15.42 7.38 11.40
N ALA A 136 14.98 8.05 10.32
CA ALA A 136 13.88 8.99 10.39
C ALA A 136 12.56 8.31 10.79
N PHE A 137 12.31 7.09 10.30
CA PHE A 137 11.17 6.30 10.77
C PHE A 137 11.22 6.05 12.29
N PHE A 138 12.38 5.70 12.84
CA PHE A 138 12.50 5.42 14.27
C PHE A 138 12.41 6.69 15.14
N GLU A 139 12.78 7.86 14.62
CA GLU A 139 12.57 9.14 15.31
C GLU A 139 11.06 9.39 15.54
N PHE A 140 10.21 9.11 14.56
CA PHE A 140 8.77 9.22 14.73
C PHE A 140 8.17 8.02 15.48
N ALA A 141 8.54 6.79 15.10
CA ALA A 141 7.97 5.58 15.69
C ALA A 141 8.33 5.41 17.18
N GLY A 142 9.46 5.96 17.62
CA GLY A 142 9.88 5.92 19.02
C GLY A 142 8.92 6.62 19.98
N ASP A 143 8.24 7.65 19.52
CA ASP A 143 7.24 8.42 20.27
C ASP A 143 5.80 8.03 19.94
N SER A 144 5.61 7.00 19.10
CA SER A 144 4.28 6.55 18.67
C SER A 144 3.69 5.51 19.61
N ASP A 145 2.43 5.70 20.02
CA ASP A 145 1.69 4.71 20.84
C ASP A 145 1.34 3.44 20.06
N ILE A 146 1.24 3.53 18.73
CA ILE A 146 0.86 2.43 17.85
C ILE A 146 1.87 2.32 16.72
N SER A 147 2.45 1.13 16.55
CA SER A 147 3.31 0.81 15.41
C SER A 147 2.82 -0.47 14.72
N LEU A 148 2.63 -0.40 13.40
CA LEU A 148 2.10 -1.49 12.59
C LEU A 148 3.07 -1.85 11.46
N TYR A 149 3.15 -3.14 11.16
CA TYR A 149 3.89 -3.68 10.01
C TYR A 149 2.92 -4.39 9.07
N ILE A 150 2.80 -3.93 7.81
CA ILE A 150 1.83 -4.38 6.81
C ILE A 150 2.52 -4.77 5.49
#